data_97a3a796198da02706e2464f255ded6e
#
_entry.id   97a3a796198da02706e2464f255ded6e
#
_cell.length_a   1.000
_cell.length_b   1.000
_cell.length_c   1.000
_cell.angle_alpha   90.00
_cell.angle_beta   90.00
_cell.angle_gamma   90.00
#
_symmetry.space_group_name_H-M   'P 1'
#
loop_
_entity.id
_entity.type
_entity.pdbx_description
1 polymer ?
#
loop_
_entity_poly.entity_id
_entity_poly.type
_entity_poly.pdbx_seq_one_letter_code
_entity_poly.pdbx_strand_id
1 'polypeptide(L)'
;GLYQENRSFLSSEQVITFTDLDGRLLALKPDVTLSIAKTAQPAPGETLRYYYHENVYRPSAESHTFQEIGQMGLELLGEVGETQVRQAVSLAAQSLAQLGKPWVLEVSHMGYLFGLLDALGVPEASRAALLAKLRAKNLHELRAAASAAGLDEAGAEALAGLMQLCGRCEEVLPRVEAACRNQRMRAAAAELNAIAAELTGAGGSIRLDMTLAGEMEYYNGLVFQGYLESLPRPVLKGGRYDLLMQKFTPGAGAIGFAVYLDELDRLSAPLPPVQKQPTEKTMLNVALPKGRLGDKVYDLLAGIGYGCPEDYNATRKLVVENPAAGIRYFLVKPSDVAIYVEHGAADVG
;
A
#
# COMPACT_ATOMS: atom_id res chain seq x y z
N GLY A 1 -21.98 8.15 2.62
CA GLY A 1 -21.21 7.40 1.61
C GLY A 1 -19.96 6.77 2.23
N LEU A 2 -19.29 5.82 1.53
CA LEU A 2 -18.20 5.00 2.05
C LEU A 2 -17.16 5.80 2.86
N TYR A 3 -16.65 6.87 2.30
CA TYR A 3 -15.62 7.68 2.95
C TYR A 3 -16.14 8.52 4.13
N GLN A 4 -17.39 8.97 4.09
CA GLN A 4 -18.01 9.70 5.21
C GLN A 4 -18.27 8.79 6.42
N GLU A 5 -18.69 7.56 6.19
CA GLU A 5 -18.95 6.55 7.23
C GLU A 5 -17.66 6.00 7.87
N ASN A 6 -16.52 6.14 7.16
CA ASN A 6 -15.23 5.62 7.59
C ASN A 6 -14.17 6.72 7.80
N ARG A 7 -14.58 7.92 8.20
CA ARG A 7 -13.67 9.06 8.42
C ARG A 7 -12.58 8.78 9.46
N SER A 8 -12.84 7.97 10.45
CA SER A 8 -11.86 7.55 11.46
C SER A 8 -10.67 6.74 10.89
N PHE A 9 -10.76 6.29 9.63
CA PHE A 9 -9.69 5.55 8.97
C PHE A 9 -8.93 6.36 7.91
N LEU A 10 -9.35 7.59 7.66
CA LEU A 10 -8.69 8.48 6.71
C LEU A 10 -7.87 9.49 7.50
N SER A 11 -6.57 9.55 7.22
CA SER A 11 -5.64 10.48 7.86
C SER A 11 -5.92 11.94 7.52
N SER A 12 -6.66 12.23 6.46
CA SER A 12 -7.10 13.57 6.12
C SER A 12 -8.60 13.72 6.30
N GLU A 13 -9.01 14.69 7.08
CA GLU A 13 -10.42 15.04 7.29
C GLU A 13 -11.08 15.58 6.00
N GLN A 14 -10.30 15.82 4.96
CA GLN A 14 -10.72 16.53 3.76
C GLN A 14 -10.78 15.58 2.57
N VAL A 15 -11.93 14.99 2.36
CA VAL A 15 -12.28 14.30 1.13
C VAL A 15 -12.76 15.33 0.12
N ILE A 16 -12.18 15.35 -1.09
CA ILE A 16 -12.60 16.24 -2.17
C ILE A 16 -13.97 15.77 -2.66
N THR A 17 -14.98 16.61 -2.48
CA THR A 17 -16.36 16.32 -2.88
C THR A 17 -16.83 17.26 -3.97
N PHE A 18 -17.71 16.76 -4.86
CA PHE A 18 -18.35 17.53 -5.91
C PHE A 18 -19.75 16.97 -6.17
N THR A 19 -20.59 17.76 -6.85
CA THR A 19 -21.93 17.35 -7.22
C THR A 19 -21.93 16.94 -8.70
N ASP A 20 -22.48 15.78 -9.03
CA ASP A 20 -22.66 15.35 -10.42
C ASP A 20 -23.82 16.07 -11.10
N LEU A 21 -24.06 15.78 -12.39
CA LEU A 21 -25.11 16.39 -13.18
C LEU A 21 -26.53 16.04 -12.70
N ASP A 22 -26.68 14.94 -11.95
CA ASP A 22 -27.95 14.49 -11.37
C ASP A 22 -28.15 15.03 -9.94
N GLY A 23 -27.26 15.89 -9.47
CA GLY A 23 -27.31 16.49 -8.11
C GLY A 23 -26.83 15.57 -6.99
N ARG A 24 -26.16 14.45 -7.31
CA ARG A 24 -25.61 13.52 -6.32
C ARG A 24 -24.25 14.02 -5.82
N LEU A 25 -24.04 13.96 -4.52
CA LEU A 25 -22.73 14.26 -3.93
C LEU A 25 -21.78 13.09 -4.18
N LEU A 26 -20.74 13.34 -4.94
CA LEU A 26 -19.64 12.42 -5.21
C LEU A 26 -18.38 12.83 -4.46
N ALA A 27 -17.42 11.91 -4.36
CA ALA A 27 -16.10 12.18 -3.80
C ALA A 27 -15.02 11.60 -4.72
N LEU A 28 -13.94 12.35 -4.91
CA LEU A 28 -12.74 11.78 -5.48
C LEU A 28 -12.15 10.76 -4.50
N LYS A 29 -11.57 9.69 -5.04
CA LYS A 29 -11.03 8.58 -4.26
C LYS A 29 -9.81 9.03 -3.44
N PRO A 30 -9.89 9.10 -2.09
CA PRO A 30 -8.76 9.50 -1.26
C PRO A 30 -7.86 8.34 -0.89
N ASP A 31 -8.34 7.09 -1.05
CA ASP A 31 -7.65 5.87 -0.60
C ASP A 31 -8.12 4.65 -1.41
N VAL A 32 -7.19 3.79 -1.80
CA VAL A 32 -7.50 2.56 -2.56
C VAL A 32 -7.82 1.42 -1.62
N THR A 33 -7.08 1.29 -0.52
CA THR A 33 -7.18 0.20 0.47
C THR A 33 -8.60 0.06 1.02
N LEU A 34 -9.24 1.18 1.37
CA LEU A 34 -10.62 1.20 1.87
C LEU A 34 -11.61 0.66 0.81
N SER A 35 -11.41 1.01 -0.45
CA SER A 35 -12.25 0.52 -1.56
C SER A 35 -12.07 -0.98 -1.78
N ILE A 36 -10.84 -1.48 -1.74
CA ILE A 36 -10.52 -2.91 -1.84
C ILE A 36 -11.11 -3.67 -0.64
N ALA A 37 -10.86 -3.21 0.59
CA ALA A 37 -11.37 -3.86 1.80
C ALA A 37 -12.90 -4.00 1.80
N LYS A 38 -13.63 -3.01 1.27
CA LYS A 38 -15.08 -3.06 1.15
C LYS A 38 -15.58 -4.11 0.15
N THR A 39 -14.85 -4.29 -0.95
CA THR A 39 -15.29 -5.19 -2.05
C THR A 39 -14.76 -6.60 -1.91
N ALA A 40 -13.66 -6.78 -1.17
CA ALA A 40 -13.05 -8.07 -0.93
C ALA A 40 -13.94 -8.95 -0.05
N GLN A 41 -14.18 -10.19 -0.50
CA GLN A 41 -14.98 -11.19 0.21
C GLN A 41 -14.19 -12.49 0.28
N PRO A 42 -13.14 -12.57 1.13
CA PRO A 42 -12.37 -13.79 1.30
C PRO A 42 -13.23 -14.88 1.93
N ALA A 43 -13.15 -16.09 1.41
CA ALA A 43 -13.72 -17.26 2.06
C ALA A 43 -12.94 -17.62 3.35
N PRO A 44 -13.53 -18.36 4.30
CA PRO A 44 -12.78 -18.84 5.45
C PRO A 44 -11.54 -19.66 5.03
N GLY A 45 -10.37 -19.33 5.57
CA GLY A 45 -9.11 -19.97 5.22
C GLY A 45 -8.44 -19.42 3.94
N GLU A 46 -9.07 -18.46 3.26
CA GLU A 46 -8.55 -17.88 2.02
C GLU A 46 -7.75 -16.60 2.29
N THR A 47 -6.68 -16.41 1.51
CA THR A 47 -5.96 -15.13 1.40
C THR A 47 -6.10 -14.60 -0.02
N LEU A 48 -6.88 -13.55 -0.21
CA LEU A 48 -6.96 -12.80 -1.46
C LEU A 48 -5.73 -11.92 -1.61
N ARG A 49 -5.24 -11.79 -2.84
CA ARG A 49 -4.07 -10.99 -3.21
C ARG A 49 -4.46 -10.04 -4.30
N TYR A 50 -4.40 -8.74 -4.00
CA TYR A 50 -4.65 -7.68 -4.96
C TYR A 50 -3.38 -6.87 -5.17
N TYR A 51 -3.09 -6.55 -6.41
CA TYR A 51 -2.19 -5.47 -6.76
C TYR A 51 -2.97 -4.40 -7.51
N TYR A 52 -2.54 -3.15 -7.39
CA TYR A 52 -3.20 -2.04 -8.06
C TYR A 52 -2.19 -1.00 -8.52
N HIS A 53 -2.59 -0.27 -9.57
CA HIS A 53 -1.96 0.96 -10.02
C HIS A 53 -3.08 1.98 -10.19
N GLU A 54 -3.17 2.94 -9.30
CA GLU A 54 -4.32 3.83 -9.17
C GLU A 54 -3.90 5.22 -8.73
N ASN A 55 -4.71 6.22 -9.11
CA ASN A 55 -4.57 7.56 -8.60
C ASN A 55 -5.51 7.79 -7.43
N VAL A 56 -5.00 8.46 -6.40
CA VAL A 56 -5.79 8.97 -5.27
C VAL A 56 -5.68 10.49 -5.22
N TYR A 57 -6.70 11.11 -4.64
CA TYR A 57 -6.83 12.56 -4.62
C TYR A 57 -6.93 13.06 -3.19
N ARG A 58 -5.98 13.88 -2.77
CA ARG A 58 -5.89 14.40 -1.40
C ARG A 58 -5.56 15.88 -1.41
N PRO A 59 -6.09 16.67 -0.45
CA PRO A 59 -5.60 18.01 -0.23
C PRO A 59 -4.19 17.93 0.38
N SER A 60 -3.31 18.78 -0.09
CA SER A 60 -1.99 18.97 0.49
C SER A 60 -2.07 19.95 1.63
N ALA A 61 -1.64 19.53 2.83
CA ALA A 61 -1.56 20.42 3.99
C ALA A 61 -0.52 21.55 3.81
N GLU A 62 0.53 21.29 3.01
CA GLU A 62 1.62 22.24 2.78
C GLU A 62 1.27 23.33 1.76
N SER A 63 0.64 22.93 0.64
CA SER A 63 0.34 23.85 -0.48
C SER A 63 -1.08 24.36 -0.49
N HIS A 64 -1.96 23.83 0.36
CA HIS A 64 -3.42 24.08 0.35
C HIS A 64 -4.06 23.84 -1.03
N THR A 65 -3.46 22.96 -1.83
CA THR A 65 -3.94 22.55 -3.16
C THR A 65 -4.39 21.10 -3.15
N PHE A 66 -5.17 20.73 -4.14
CA PHE A 66 -5.51 19.34 -4.37
C PHE A 66 -4.38 18.67 -5.16
N GLN A 67 -4.03 17.45 -4.76
CA GLN A 67 -3.01 16.65 -5.41
C GLN A 67 -3.62 15.34 -5.90
N GLU A 68 -3.24 14.98 -7.10
CA GLU A 68 -3.38 13.65 -7.65
C GLU A 68 -2.09 12.90 -7.34
N ILE A 69 -2.19 11.73 -6.72
CA ILE A 69 -1.05 10.94 -6.23
C ILE A 69 -1.14 9.58 -6.88
N GLY A 70 -0.18 9.27 -7.75
CA GLY A 70 -0.05 7.95 -8.36
C GLY A 70 0.46 6.93 -7.34
N GLN A 71 -0.22 5.78 -7.21
CA GLN A 71 0.14 4.71 -6.30
C GLN A 71 0.16 3.36 -7.00
N MET A 72 1.19 2.57 -6.72
CA MET A 72 1.18 1.13 -6.97
C MET A 72 1.18 0.42 -5.63
N GLY A 73 0.34 -0.60 -5.46
CA GLY A 73 0.25 -1.27 -4.17
C GLY A 73 -0.10 -2.75 -4.26
N LEU A 74 0.09 -3.40 -3.12
CA LEU A 74 -0.28 -4.79 -2.87
C LEU A 74 -1.12 -4.86 -1.60
N GLU A 75 -2.20 -5.65 -1.64
CA GLU A 75 -3.04 -5.94 -0.49
C GLU A 75 -3.25 -7.45 -0.35
N LEU A 76 -3.03 -7.98 0.84
CA LEU A 76 -3.32 -9.35 1.25
C LEU A 76 -4.46 -9.30 2.26
N LEU A 77 -5.59 -9.95 1.95
CA LEU A 77 -6.82 -9.86 2.75
C LEU A 77 -7.41 -11.26 3.01
N GLY A 78 -7.96 -11.46 4.19
CA GLY A 78 -8.57 -12.72 4.60
C GLY A 78 -7.82 -13.41 5.72
N GLU A 79 -7.29 -14.62 5.51
CA GLU A 79 -6.41 -15.25 6.47
C GLU A 79 -5.00 -14.65 6.37
N VAL A 80 -4.70 -13.72 7.29
CA VAL A 80 -3.42 -13.00 7.35
C VAL A 80 -2.68 -13.40 8.62
N GLY A 81 -1.84 -14.40 8.50
CA GLY A 81 -0.91 -14.87 9.54
C GLY A 81 0.52 -14.37 9.32
N GLU A 82 1.44 -14.97 10.05
CA GLU A 82 2.87 -14.64 10.01
C GLU A 82 3.47 -14.76 8.60
N THR A 83 3.06 -15.77 7.83
CA THR A 83 3.53 -15.99 6.47
C THR A 83 3.16 -14.84 5.54
N GLN A 84 1.92 -14.36 5.62
CA GLN A 84 1.43 -13.25 4.80
C GLN A 84 2.10 -11.94 5.19
N VAL A 85 2.33 -11.73 6.49
CA VAL A 85 3.06 -10.55 6.99
C VAL A 85 4.49 -10.54 6.44
N ARG A 86 5.23 -11.65 6.56
CA ARG A 86 6.59 -11.78 6.00
C ARG A 86 6.59 -11.58 4.47
N GLN A 87 5.63 -12.17 3.76
CA GLN A 87 5.50 -12.00 2.32
C GLN A 87 5.32 -10.53 1.93
N ALA A 88 4.43 -9.79 2.61
CA ALA A 88 4.18 -8.39 2.30
C ALA A 88 5.43 -7.52 2.52
N VAL A 89 6.13 -7.71 3.63
CA VAL A 89 7.35 -6.93 3.95
C VAL A 89 8.51 -7.30 3.02
N SER A 90 8.67 -8.58 2.69
CA SER A 90 9.67 -9.04 1.72
C SER A 90 9.44 -8.44 0.33
N LEU A 91 8.19 -8.40 -0.14
CA LEU A 91 7.83 -7.74 -1.40
C LEU A 91 8.05 -6.22 -1.34
N ALA A 92 7.78 -5.57 -0.22
CA ALA A 92 8.08 -4.16 -0.02
C ALA A 92 9.60 -3.88 -0.14
N ALA A 93 10.42 -4.68 0.53
CA ALA A 93 11.89 -4.58 0.43
C ALA A 93 12.40 -4.84 -0.99
N GLN A 94 11.86 -5.86 -1.68
CA GLN A 94 12.18 -6.13 -3.08
C GLN A 94 11.78 -4.98 -4.00
N SER A 95 10.62 -4.36 -3.77
CA SER A 95 10.17 -3.19 -4.53
C SER A 95 11.16 -2.03 -4.39
N LEU A 96 11.63 -1.75 -3.17
CA LEU A 96 12.66 -0.73 -2.94
C LEU A 96 13.98 -1.07 -3.63
N ALA A 97 14.42 -2.33 -3.56
CA ALA A 97 15.66 -2.80 -4.19
C ALA A 97 15.64 -2.64 -5.71
N GLN A 98 14.48 -2.83 -6.35
CA GLN A 98 14.31 -2.66 -7.81
C GLN A 98 14.51 -1.22 -8.27
N LEU A 99 14.40 -0.23 -7.38
CA LEU A 99 14.58 1.18 -7.73
C LEU A 99 16.07 1.57 -7.94
N GLY A 100 17.01 0.64 -7.67
CA GLY A 100 18.42 0.81 -7.99
C GLY A 100 19.14 1.93 -7.22
N LYS A 101 18.59 2.34 -6.08
CA LYS A 101 19.15 3.33 -5.16
C LYS A 101 19.35 2.70 -3.77
N PRO A 102 20.29 3.20 -2.96
CA PRO A 102 20.34 2.83 -1.56
C PRO A 102 19.01 3.13 -0.87
N TRP A 103 18.51 2.18 -0.10
CA TRP A 103 17.21 2.28 0.53
C TRP A 103 17.24 1.86 2.00
N VAL A 104 16.28 2.39 2.73
CA VAL A 104 16.02 2.08 4.13
C VAL A 104 14.55 1.67 4.28
N LEU A 105 14.29 0.57 4.98
CA LEU A 105 12.96 0.21 5.44
C LEU A 105 12.91 0.42 6.96
N GLU A 106 12.13 1.40 7.39
CA GLU A 106 11.82 1.62 8.80
C GLU A 106 10.60 0.82 9.20
N VAL A 107 10.68 0.14 10.33
CA VAL A 107 9.65 -0.79 10.82
C VAL A 107 9.29 -0.46 12.25
N SER A 108 8.02 -0.56 12.58
CA SER A 108 7.45 -0.42 13.91
C SER A 108 6.31 -1.42 14.12
N HIS A 109 5.75 -1.46 15.33
CA HIS A 109 4.64 -2.34 15.64
C HIS A 109 3.62 -1.67 16.57
N MET A 110 2.41 -1.41 16.06
CA MET A 110 1.35 -0.75 16.84
C MET A 110 0.96 -1.54 18.10
N GLY A 111 1.02 -2.88 18.03
CA GLY A 111 0.81 -3.75 19.20
C GLY A 111 1.78 -3.48 20.34
N TYR A 112 3.02 -3.09 20.04
CA TYR A 112 4.01 -2.70 21.07
C TYR A 112 3.63 -1.36 21.72
N LEU A 113 3.28 -0.36 20.90
CA LEU A 113 2.84 0.96 21.37
C LEU A 113 1.59 0.86 22.25
N PHE A 114 0.55 0.19 21.74
CA PHE A 114 -0.67 -0.02 22.51
C PHE A 114 -0.42 -0.87 23.76
N GLY A 115 0.47 -1.88 23.69
CA GLY A 115 0.86 -2.67 24.85
C GLY A 115 1.49 -1.84 25.94
N LEU A 116 2.33 -0.86 25.57
CA LEU A 116 2.90 0.08 26.55
C LEU A 116 1.82 0.98 27.16
N LEU A 117 0.94 1.55 26.34
CA LEU A 117 -0.18 2.38 26.83
C LEU A 117 -1.09 1.59 27.79
N ASP A 118 -1.37 0.31 27.49
CA ASP A 118 -2.11 -0.59 28.37
C ASP A 118 -1.38 -0.83 29.69
N ALA A 119 -0.07 -1.10 29.65
CA ALA A 119 0.74 -1.34 30.83
C ALA A 119 0.84 -0.11 31.76
N LEU A 120 0.74 1.08 31.19
CA LEU A 120 0.73 2.36 31.90
C LEU A 120 -0.66 2.81 32.36
N GLY A 121 -1.71 2.07 32.01
CA GLY A 121 -3.08 2.42 32.34
C GLY A 121 -3.60 3.69 31.65
N VAL A 122 -3.07 4.04 30.48
CA VAL A 122 -3.47 5.25 29.74
C VAL A 122 -4.94 5.14 29.29
N PRO A 123 -5.79 6.12 29.71
CA PRO A 123 -7.18 6.17 29.27
C PRO A 123 -7.30 6.25 27.74
N GLU A 124 -8.30 5.55 27.17
CA GLU A 124 -8.50 5.50 25.71
C GLU A 124 -8.60 6.91 25.09
N ALA A 125 -9.31 7.82 25.74
CA ALA A 125 -9.48 9.21 25.28
C ALA A 125 -8.15 10.00 25.13
N SER A 126 -7.08 9.59 25.84
CA SER A 126 -5.77 10.26 25.82
C SER A 126 -4.79 9.66 24.82
N ARG A 127 -5.06 8.43 24.33
CA ARG A 127 -4.11 7.66 23.52
C ARG A 127 -3.76 8.36 22.20
N ALA A 128 -4.77 8.85 21.47
CA ALA A 128 -4.55 9.54 20.20
C ALA A 128 -3.64 10.77 20.34
N ALA A 129 -3.86 11.58 21.40
CA ALA A 129 -3.03 12.75 21.68
C ALA A 129 -1.57 12.36 21.99
N LEU A 130 -1.36 11.33 22.81
CA LEU A 130 -0.01 10.83 23.14
C LEU A 130 0.71 10.28 21.91
N LEU A 131 0.03 9.49 21.08
CA LEU A 131 0.59 8.94 19.84
C LEU A 131 0.96 10.06 18.85
N ALA A 132 0.15 11.12 18.75
CA ALA A 132 0.48 12.27 17.91
C ALA A 132 1.76 13.00 18.38
N LYS A 133 1.96 13.17 19.70
CA LYS A 133 3.17 13.79 20.25
C LYS A 133 4.40 12.89 20.11
N LEU A 134 4.22 11.58 20.29
CA LEU A 134 5.26 10.58 20.06
C LEU A 134 5.74 10.59 18.60
N ARG A 135 4.80 10.58 17.65
CA ARG A 135 5.07 10.66 16.20
C ARG A 135 5.79 11.96 15.80
N ALA A 136 5.37 13.08 16.38
CA ALA A 136 6.03 14.37 16.19
C ALA A 136 7.43 14.44 16.86
N LYS A 137 7.82 13.42 17.61
CA LYS A 137 9.08 13.36 18.40
C LYS A 137 9.27 14.58 19.32
N ASN A 138 8.17 15.16 19.79
CA ASN A 138 8.18 16.33 20.67
C ASN A 138 8.15 15.88 22.13
N LEU A 139 9.34 15.69 22.70
CA LEU A 139 9.51 15.21 24.08
C LEU A 139 8.84 16.10 25.12
N HIS A 140 8.91 17.42 24.96
CA HIS A 140 8.32 18.36 25.91
C HIS A 140 6.79 18.23 25.94
N GLU A 141 6.16 18.25 24.78
CA GLU A 141 4.71 18.10 24.66
C GLU A 141 4.24 16.69 25.02
N LEU A 142 5.06 15.65 24.76
CA LEU A 142 4.74 14.28 25.16
C LEU A 142 4.67 14.15 26.68
N ARG A 143 5.62 14.72 27.43
CA ARG A 143 5.60 14.72 28.89
C ARG A 143 4.41 15.50 29.46
N ALA A 144 4.10 16.66 28.88
CA ALA A 144 2.91 17.43 29.26
C ALA A 144 1.61 16.65 29.02
N ALA A 145 1.48 15.98 27.87
CA ALA A 145 0.34 15.14 27.55
C ALA A 145 0.24 13.90 28.45
N ALA A 146 1.36 13.28 28.80
CA ALA A 146 1.42 12.16 29.74
C ALA A 146 0.94 12.56 31.15
N SER A 147 1.38 13.71 31.65
CA SER A 147 0.91 14.24 32.92
C SER A 147 -0.59 14.56 32.88
N ALA A 148 -1.08 15.17 31.78
CA ALA A 148 -2.51 15.44 31.58
C ALA A 148 -3.35 14.14 31.50
N ALA A 149 -2.77 13.05 31.04
CA ALA A 149 -3.39 11.71 31.01
C ALA A 149 -3.34 11.00 32.37
N GLY A 150 -2.78 11.64 33.42
CA GLY A 150 -2.67 11.09 34.77
C GLY A 150 -1.49 10.18 35.01
N LEU A 151 -0.49 10.15 34.12
CA LEU A 151 0.73 9.36 34.32
C LEU A 151 1.69 10.09 35.28
N ASP A 152 2.36 9.30 36.09
CA ASP A 152 3.48 9.77 36.93
C ASP A 152 4.76 9.97 36.06
N GLU A 153 5.81 10.46 36.69
CA GLU A 153 7.08 10.73 36.03
C GLU A 153 7.67 9.45 35.41
N ALA A 154 7.56 8.28 36.09
CA ALA A 154 8.03 7.00 35.58
C ALA A 154 7.25 6.54 34.34
N GLY A 155 5.95 6.79 34.29
CA GLY A 155 5.11 6.53 33.12
C GLY A 155 5.43 7.45 31.94
N ALA A 156 5.64 8.73 32.20
CA ALA A 156 6.06 9.71 31.19
C ALA A 156 7.45 9.37 30.62
N GLU A 157 8.40 8.95 31.47
CA GLU A 157 9.73 8.54 31.04
C GLU A 157 9.71 7.22 30.24
N ALA A 158 8.80 6.30 30.58
CA ALA A 158 8.63 5.08 29.80
C ALA A 158 8.13 5.37 28.36
N LEU A 159 7.21 6.32 28.19
CA LEU A 159 6.77 6.79 26.86
C LEU A 159 7.91 7.50 26.12
N ALA A 160 8.64 8.37 26.81
CA ALA A 160 9.80 9.06 26.25
C ALA A 160 10.89 8.09 25.80
N GLY A 161 11.07 6.99 26.53
CA GLY A 161 12.00 5.90 26.18
C GLY A 161 11.76 5.28 24.82
N LEU A 162 10.53 5.30 24.27
CA LEU A 162 10.26 4.85 22.92
C LEU A 162 11.03 5.64 21.86
N MET A 163 11.27 6.94 22.08
CA MET A 163 12.07 7.77 21.18
C MET A 163 13.54 7.34 21.10
N GLN A 164 14.01 6.59 22.09
CA GLN A 164 15.37 6.04 22.12
C GLN A 164 15.43 4.66 21.44
N LEU A 165 14.29 4.04 21.15
CA LEU A 165 14.19 2.76 20.45
C LEU A 165 14.11 3.00 18.93
N CYS A 166 15.16 3.63 18.40
CA CYS A 166 15.30 3.95 16.98
C CYS A 166 16.74 3.64 16.55
N GLY A 167 16.93 2.98 15.39
CA GLY A 167 18.24 2.63 14.88
C GLY A 167 18.23 1.30 14.11
N ARG A 168 19.44 0.73 13.91
CA ARG A 168 19.59 -0.57 13.23
C ARG A 168 18.93 -1.69 14.06
N CYS A 169 18.33 -2.65 13.36
CA CYS A 169 17.61 -3.74 14.03
C CYS A 169 18.48 -4.48 15.04
N GLU A 170 19.73 -4.80 14.70
CA GLU A 170 20.65 -5.57 15.56
C GLU A 170 20.93 -4.87 16.89
N GLU A 171 20.90 -3.53 16.91
CA GLU A 171 21.18 -2.70 18.10
C GLU A 171 19.93 -2.44 18.93
N VAL A 172 18.78 -2.31 18.26
CA VAL A 172 17.54 -1.85 18.90
C VAL A 172 16.67 -3.01 19.38
N LEU A 173 16.61 -4.14 18.67
CA LEU A 173 15.79 -5.30 19.06
C LEU A 173 16.03 -5.80 20.50
N PRO A 174 17.28 -5.99 20.97
CA PRO A 174 17.51 -6.41 22.35
C PRO A 174 16.96 -5.42 23.38
N ARG A 175 16.96 -4.13 23.06
CA ARG A 175 16.43 -3.07 23.92
C ARG A 175 14.90 -3.05 23.91
N VAL A 176 14.28 -3.32 22.74
CA VAL A 176 12.83 -3.49 22.60
C VAL A 176 12.35 -4.67 23.44
N GLU A 177 13.04 -5.80 23.38
CA GLU A 177 12.71 -6.99 24.17
C GLU A 177 12.86 -6.73 25.68
N ALA A 178 13.95 -6.10 26.09
CA ALA A 178 14.22 -5.80 27.50
C ALA A 178 13.19 -4.82 28.10
N ALA A 179 12.61 -3.94 27.28
CA ALA A 179 11.61 -2.96 27.71
C ALA A 179 10.17 -3.50 27.71
N CYS A 180 9.94 -4.76 27.34
CA CYS A 180 8.61 -5.37 27.32
C CYS A 180 8.00 -5.50 28.72
N ARG A 181 6.80 -4.92 28.90
CA ARG A 181 6.08 -4.92 30.19
C ARG A 181 4.93 -5.94 30.25
N ASN A 182 4.44 -6.40 29.12
CA ASN A 182 3.32 -7.34 29.05
C ASN A 182 3.43 -8.30 27.85
N GLN A 183 2.50 -9.23 27.75
CA GLN A 183 2.47 -10.25 26.69
C GLN A 183 2.27 -9.64 25.29
N ARG A 184 1.47 -8.56 25.18
CA ARG A 184 1.23 -7.88 23.91
C ARG A 184 2.52 -7.29 23.35
N MET A 185 3.32 -6.64 24.19
CA MET A 185 4.62 -6.11 23.80
C MET A 185 5.60 -7.23 23.41
N ARG A 186 5.62 -8.35 24.15
CA ARG A 186 6.48 -9.49 23.81
C ARG A 186 6.10 -10.13 22.48
N ALA A 187 4.81 -10.28 22.19
CA ALA A 187 4.35 -10.79 20.90
C ALA A 187 4.77 -9.87 19.74
N ALA A 188 4.62 -8.55 19.91
CA ALA A 188 5.05 -7.56 18.93
C ALA A 188 6.58 -7.58 18.70
N ALA A 189 7.37 -7.71 19.77
CA ALA A 189 8.83 -7.82 19.68
C ALA A 189 9.25 -9.11 18.94
N ALA A 190 8.58 -10.23 19.19
CA ALA A 190 8.84 -11.49 18.49
C ALA A 190 8.52 -11.37 16.98
N GLU A 191 7.43 -10.69 16.59
CA GLU A 191 7.11 -10.44 15.18
C GLU A 191 8.16 -9.54 14.53
N LEU A 192 8.63 -8.48 15.20
CA LEU A 192 9.72 -7.62 14.73
C LEU A 192 11.02 -8.39 14.51
N ASN A 193 11.37 -9.32 15.42
CA ASN A 193 12.50 -10.21 15.27
C ASN A 193 12.38 -11.11 14.05
N ALA A 194 11.22 -11.71 13.83
CA ALA A 194 10.97 -12.56 12.67
C ALA A 194 11.10 -11.78 11.35
N ILE A 195 10.62 -10.53 11.30
CA ILE A 195 10.75 -9.65 10.14
C ILE A 195 12.22 -9.26 9.91
N ALA A 196 12.97 -8.90 10.95
CA ALA A 196 14.39 -8.57 10.82
C ALA A 196 15.20 -9.77 10.28
N ALA A 197 14.90 -10.98 10.74
CA ALA A 197 15.51 -12.21 10.23
C ALA A 197 15.16 -12.49 8.75
N GLU A 198 13.89 -12.31 8.35
CA GLU A 198 13.43 -12.48 6.97
C GLU A 198 14.12 -11.53 6.01
N LEU A 199 14.38 -10.30 6.44
CA LEU A 199 14.98 -9.26 5.60
C LEU A 199 16.52 -9.25 5.64
N THR A 200 17.13 -10.20 6.36
CA THR A 200 18.59 -10.33 6.38
C THR A 200 19.11 -10.62 4.97
N GLY A 201 20.00 -9.77 4.47
CA GLY A 201 20.56 -9.91 3.12
C GLY A 201 19.73 -9.30 1.99
N ALA A 202 18.64 -8.58 2.29
CA ALA A 202 17.79 -7.93 1.27
C ALA A 202 18.48 -6.78 0.49
N GLY A 203 19.73 -6.43 0.84
CA GLY A 203 20.53 -5.44 0.10
C GLY A 203 20.32 -3.98 0.50
N GLY A 204 19.43 -3.72 1.46
CA GLY A 204 19.21 -2.39 2.03
C GLY A 204 19.41 -2.37 3.54
N SER A 205 19.07 -1.24 4.16
CA SER A 205 19.14 -1.06 5.62
C SER A 205 17.76 -1.22 6.25
N ILE A 206 17.65 -2.13 7.20
CA ILE A 206 16.44 -2.31 8.00
C ILE A 206 16.65 -1.62 9.34
N ARG A 207 15.72 -0.73 9.70
CA ARG A 207 15.76 0.06 10.92
C ARG A 207 14.46 -0.11 11.70
N LEU A 208 14.55 -0.07 13.00
CA LEU A 208 13.40 0.11 13.87
C LEU A 208 13.22 1.57 14.21
N ASP A 209 11.99 2.02 14.28
CA ASP A 209 11.61 3.30 14.88
C ASP A 209 10.30 3.11 15.66
N MET A 210 10.40 2.91 16.97
CA MET A 210 9.23 2.63 17.80
C MET A 210 8.33 3.85 18.01
N THR A 211 8.68 5.00 17.42
CA THR A 211 7.81 6.19 17.36
C THR A 211 6.98 6.24 16.07
N LEU A 212 7.28 5.37 15.10
CA LEU A 212 6.51 5.26 13.87
C LEU A 212 5.12 4.71 14.19
N ALA A 213 4.22 5.58 14.60
CA ALA A 213 2.81 5.29 14.66
C ALA A 213 2.22 5.58 13.29
N GLY A 214 1.56 4.61 12.68
CA GLY A 214 0.99 4.78 11.34
C GLY A 214 0.17 6.06 11.24
N GLU A 215 0.31 6.79 10.14
CA GLU A 215 -0.50 7.99 9.86
C GLU A 215 -1.98 7.65 9.73
N MET A 216 -2.28 6.42 9.39
CA MET A 216 -3.63 5.89 9.27
C MET A 216 -4.04 5.24 10.58
N GLU A 217 -5.12 5.71 11.18
CA GLU A 217 -5.64 5.21 12.45
C GLU A 217 -6.10 3.74 12.41
N TYR A 218 -6.13 3.13 11.22
CA TYR A 218 -6.53 1.74 11.06
C TYR A 218 -5.42 0.71 11.26
N TYR A 219 -4.13 1.11 11.34
CA TYR A 219 -3.07 0.16 11.60
C TYR A 219 -3.11 -0.38 13.03
N ASN A 220 -3.03 -1.71 13.17
CA ASN A 220 -3.12 -2.38 14.47
C ASN A 220 -2.02 -3.40 14.75
N GLY A 221 -1.15 -3.65 13.78
CA GLY A 221 0.00 -4.56 13.85
C GLY A 221 1.28 -3.91 13.37
N LEU A 222 2.02 -4.63 12.53
CA LEU A 222 3.22 -4.13 11.88
C LEU A 222 2.93 -2.89 11.05
N VAL A 223 3.83 -1.90 11.09
CA VAL A 223 3.85 -0.70 10.22
C VAL A 223 5.24 -0.53 9.67
N PHE A 224 5.35 -0.08 8.43
CA PHE A 224 6.64 0.13 7.80
C PHE A 224 6.61 1.25 6.76
N GLN A 225 7.77 1.91 6.59
CA GLN A 225 7.97 2.97 5.60
C GLN A 225 9.30 2.76 4.88
N GLY A 226 9.29 2.92 3.57
CA GLY A 226 10.47 2.78 2.73
C GLY A 226 10.98 4.13 2.24
N TYR A 227 12.28 4.34 2.36
CA TYR A 227 12.97 5.56 1.95
C TYR A 227 14.05 5.24 0.92
N LEU A 228 14.30 6.17 0.01
CA LEU A 228 15.43 6.14 -0.89
C LEU A 228 16.42 7.26 -0.54
N GLU A 229 17.70 7.02 -0.78
CA GLU A 229 18.70 8.08 -0.69
C GLU A 229 18.33 9.25 -1.60
N SER A 230 18.52 10.46 -1.14
CA SER A 230 18.22 11.72 -1.83
C SER A 230 16.73 12.11 -1.87
N LEU A 231 15.81 11.31 -1.32
CA LEU A 231 14.42 11.70 -1.18
C LEU A 231 14.07 11.95 0.30
N PRO A 232 13.50 13.13 0.61
CA PRO A 232 13.21 13.50 2.01
C PRO A 232 11.96 12.82 2.59
N ARG A 233 11.15 12.21 1.72
CA ARG A 233 9.88 11.57 2.10
C ARG A 233 9.91 10.08 1.80
N PRO A 234 9.13 9.26 2.54
CA PRO A 234 9.01 7.85 2.22
C PRO A 234 8.34 7.66 0.86
N VAL A 235 8.93 6.78 0.05
CA VAL A 235 8.41 6.39 -1.26
C VAL A 235 7.50 5.17 -1.17
N LEU A 236 7.46 4.50 -0.01
CA LEU A 236 6.63 3.34 0.25
C LEU A 236 6.10 3.41 1.69
N LYS A 237 4.82 3.12 1.87
CA LYS A 237 4.21 2.98 3.19
C LYS A 237 3.30 1.76 3.22
N GLY A 238 3.29 1.05 4.34
CA GLY A 238 2.46 -0.12 4.52
C GLY A 238 2.26 -0.51 5.98
N GLY A 239 1.41 -1.52 6.18
CA GLY A 239 1.17 -2.06 7.52
C GLY A 239 -0.02 -3.00 7.57
N ARG A 240 -0.23 -3.59 8.75
CA ARG A 240 -1.33 -4.48 9.07
C ARG A 240 -2.53 -3.69 9.57
N TYR A 241 -3.72 -3.96 8.98
CA TYR A 241 -4.94 -3.18 9.22
C TYR A 241 -6.18 -4.06 9.37
N ASP A 242 -6.10 -5.09 10.22
CA ASP A 242 -7.19 -6.04 10.47
C ASP A 242 -8.47 -5.33 10.91
N LEU A 243 -8.37 -4.29 11.75
CA LEU A 243 -9.54 -3.56 12.26
C LEU A 243 -10.38 -2.91 11.17
N LEU A 244 -9.75 -2.45 10.09
CA LEU A 244 -10.45 -1.95 8.92
C LEU A 244 -11.17 -3.09 8.20
N MET A 245 -10.46 -4.20 7.94
CA MET A 245 -11.02 -5.35 7.22
C MET A 245 -12.20 -5.99 7.98
N GLN A 246 -12.10 -6.11 9.29
CA GLN A 246 -13.14 -6.71 10.15
C GLN A 246 -14.46 -5.94 10.15
N LYS A 247 -14.48 -4.66 9.77
CA LYS A 247 -15.72 -3.91 9.57
C LYS A 247 -16.55 -4.42 8.40
N PHE A 248 -15.89 -4.97 7.39
CA PHE A 248 -16.53 -5.48 6.18
C PHE A 248 -16.66 -7.01 6.21
N THR A 249 -15.63 -7.71 6.73
CA THR A 249 -15.58 -9.17 6.81
C THR A 249 -15.10 -9.58 8.19
N PRO A 250 -16.02 -9.95 9.12
CA PRO A 250 -15.66 -10.36 10.47
C PRO A 250 -14.65 -11.51 10.48
N GLY A 251 -13.61 -11.38 11.32
CA GLY A 251 -12.56 -12.37 11.49
C GLY A 251 -11.45 -12.34 10.43
N ALA A 252 -11.59 -11.55 9.36
CA ALA A 252 -10.56 -11.39 8.36
C ALA A 252 -9.48 -10.40 8.82
N GLY A 253 -8.22 -10.68 8.45
CA GLY A 253 -7.09 -9.78 8.59
C GLY A 253 -6.73 -9.10 7.28
N ALA A 254 -5.84 -8.11 7.34
CA ALA A 254 -5.32 -7.46 6.15
C ALA A 254 -3.94 -6.84 6.38
N ILE A 255 -3.07 -6.95 5.38
CA ILE A 255 -1.77 -6.27 5.32
C ILE A 255 -1.49 -5.86 3.89
N GLY A 256 -0.92 -4.68 3.70
CA GLY A 256 -0.54 -4.20 2.38
C GLY A 256 0.42 -3.04 2.42
N PHE A 257 0.81 -2.57 1.23
CA PHE A 257 1.63 -1.37 1.09
C PHE A 257 1.35 -0.67 -0.24
N ALA A 258 1.65 0.62 -0.28
CA ALA A 258 1.66 1.43 -1.48
C ALA A 258 3.02 2.06 -1.72
N VAL A 259 3.45 2.09 -2.99
CA VAL A 259 4.57 2.88 -3.51
C VAL A 259 3.99 4.16 -4.12
N TYR A 260 4.57 5.30 -3.78
CA TYR A 260 4.14 6.63 -4.23
C TYR A 260 4.96 7.04 -5.44
N LEU A 261 4.33 7.06 -6.62
CA LEU A 261 5.02 7.28 -7.89
C LEU A 261 5.49 8.74 -8.04
N ASP A 262 4.71 9.68 -7.56
CA ASP A 262 5.06 11.11 -7.57
C ASP A 262 6.28 11.45 -6.71
N GLU A 263 6.54 10.70 -5.64
CA GLU A 263 7.80 10.84 -4.90
C GLU A 263 8.98 10.27 -5.71
N LEU A 264 8.77 9.21 -6.49
CA LEU A 264 9.80 8.65 -7.37
C LEU A 264 10.15 9.56 -8.55
N ASP A 265 9.20 10.34 -9.06
CA ASP A 265 9.43 11.32 -10.14
C ASP A 265 10.43 12.42 -9.75
N ARG A 266 10.68 12.59 -8.44
CA ARG A 266 11.69 13.52 -7.91
C ARG A 266 13.13 13.00 -8.02
N LEU A 267 13.32 11.74 -8.40
CA LEU A 267 14.67 11.21 -8.62
C LEU A 267 15.30 11.87 -9.83
N SER A 268 16.47 12.47 -9.63
CA SER A 268 17.20 13.22 -10.68
C SER A 268 17.81 12.35 -11.78
N ALA A 269 17.78 11.02 -11.65
CA ALA A 269 18.31 10.08 -12.62
C ALA A 269 17.23 9.13 -13.12
N PRO A 270 17.25 8.72 -14.39
CA PRO A 270 16.35 7.68 -14.88
C PRO A 270 16.48 6.42 -14.02
N LEU A 271 15.34 5.85 -13.62
CA LEU A 271 15.32 4.54 -12.98
C LEU A 271 15.93 3.50 -13.93
N PRO A 272 16.69 2.51 -13.43
CA PRO A 272 17.16 1.42 -14.27
C PRO A 272 15.94 0.75 -14.92
N PRO A 273 16.05 0.34 -16.19
CA PRO A 273 14.94 -0.38 -16.82
C PRO A 273 14.61 -1.59 -15.97
N VAL A 274 13.32 -1.75 -15.65
CA VAL A 274 12.82 -2.95 -14.97
C VAL A 274 13.33 -4.14 -15.76
N GLN A 275 14.20 -4.97 -15.18
CA GLN A 275 14.54 -6.26 -15.75
C GLN A 275 13.26 -7.08 -15.70
N LYS A 276 12.51 -7.03 -16.80
CA LYS A 276 11.46 -8.02 -17.03
C LYS A 276 12.18 -9.36 -16.94
N GLN A 277 11.90 -10.14 -15.90
CA GLN A 277 12.21 -11.56 -15.95
C GLN A 277 11.69 -12.03 -17.31
N PRO A 278 12.41 -12.90 -18.04
CA PRO A 278 11.93 -13.40 -19.31
C PRO A 278 10.64 -14.19 -19.05
N THR A 279 9.55 -13.44 -18.98
CA THR A 279 8.23 -14.01 -19.16
C THR A 279 8.19 -14.51 -20.58
N GLU A 280 7.75 -15.74 -20.79
CA GLU A 280 7.34 -16.27 -22.09
C GLU A 280 6.78 -15.13 -22.93
N LYS A 281 7.16 -15.07 -24.22
CA LYS A 281 6.71 -14.02 -25.16
C LYS A 281 5.20 -13.80 -24.97
N THR A 282 4.83 -12.89 -24.12
CA THR A 282 3.44 -12.54 -23.89
C THR A 282 2.94 -11.86 -25.16
N MET A 283 1.95 -12.47 -25.77
CA MET A 283 1.30 -11.88 -26.93
C MET A 283 0.59 -10.60 -26.52
N LEU A 284 0.77 -9.55 -27.29
CA LEU A 284 -0.01 -8.30 -27.14
C LEU A 284 -1.47 -8.60 -27.46
N ASN A 285 -2.36 -8.42 -26.51
CA ASN A 285 -3.79 -8.65 -26.65
C ASN A 285 -4.48 -7.34 -27.01
N VAL A 286 -5.12 -7.29 -28.16
CA VAL A 286 -5.79 -6.08 -28.70
C VAL A 286 -7.28 -6.34 -28.85
N ALA A 287 -8.14 -5.56 -28.21
CA ALA A 287 -9.57 -5.59 -28.40
C ALA A 287 -9.97 -4.70 -29.59
N LEU A 288 -10.46 -5.28 -30.68
CA LEU A 288 -10.91 -4.56 -31.86
C LEU A 288 -12.44 -4.57 -31.95
N PRO A 289 -13.08 -3.39 -32.16
CA PRO A 289 -14.51 -3.34 -32.40
C PRO A 289 -14.84 -3.97 -33.74
N LYS A 290 -15.86 -4.80 -33.82
CA LYS A 290 -16.36 -5.29 -35.11
C LYS A 290 -16.93 -4.16 -35.98
N GLY A 291 -16.58 -4.14 -37.28
CA GLY A 291 -17.05 -3.18 -38.25
C GLY A 291 -15.97 -2.19 -38.67
N ARG A 292 -16.37 -1.21 -39.53
CA ARG A 292 -15.46 -0.28 -40.24
C ARG A 292 -14.36 0.37 -39.42
N LEU A 293 -14.59 0.62 -38.11
CA LEU A 293 -13.55 1.20 -37.25
C LEU A 293 -12.45 0.18 -36.95
N GLY A 294 -12.85 -1.02 -36.54
CA GLY A 294 -11.90 -2.11 -36.25
C GLY A 294 -11.12 -2.51 -37.51
N ASP A 295 -11.77 -2.55 -38.67
CA ASP A 295 -11.12 -2.86 -39.94
C ASP A 295 -9.99 -1.86 -40.22
N LYS A 296 -10.24 -0.56 -40.08
CA LYS A 296 -9.24 0.50 -40.28
C LYS A 296 -8.07 0.40 -39.26
N VAL A 297 -8.37 0.10 -37.99
CA VAL A 297 -7.34 -0.07 -36.99
C VAL A 297 -6.51 -1.31 -37.26
N TYR A 298 -7.15 -2.41 -37.65
CA TYR A 298 -6.45 -3.62 -38.08
C TYR A 298 -5.52 -3.36 -39.27
N ASP A 299 -5.98 -2.65 -40.31
CA ASP A 299 -5.18 -2.31 -41.49
C ASP A 299 -3.94 -1.48 -41.13
N LEU A 300 -4.08 -0.52 -40.20
CA LEU A 300 -2.96 0.26 -39.67
C LEU A 300 -1.94 -0.62 -38.94
N LEU A 301 -2.41 -1.50 -38.09
CA LEU A 301 -1.52 -2.41 -37.32
C LEU A 301 -0.88 -3.45 -38.27
N ALA A 302 -1.61 -3.95 -39.24
CA ALA A 302 -1.08 -4.85 -40.28
C ALA A 302 0.02 -4.17 -41.11
N GLY A 303 -0.16 -2.88 -41.45
CA GLY A 303 0.80 -2.09 -42.21
C GLY A 303 2.15 -1.90 -41.50
N ILE A 304 2.19 -2.00 -40.15
CA ILE A 304 3.39 -1.92 -39.34
C ILE A 304 3.91 -3.28 -38.85
N GLY A 305 3.39 -4.38 -39.42
CA GLY A 305 3.92 -5.74 -39.17
C GLY A 305 3.11 -6.59 -38.20
N TYR A 306 1.97 -6.14 -37.70
CA TYR A 306 1.11 -6.89 -36.77
C TYR A 306 -0.09 -7.55 -37.47
N GLY A 307 -0.05 -7.74 -38.77
CA GLY A 307 -1.09 -8.46 -39.50
C GLY A 307 -1.12 -9.95 -39.17
N CYS A 308 -2.32 -10.56 -39.22
CA CYS A 308 -2.46 -12.00 -39.01
C CYS A 308 -2.36 -12.76 -40.36
N PRO A 309 -1.84 -14.01 -40.35
CA PRO A 309 -1.78 -14.86 -41.56
C PRO A 309 -3.15 -15.23 -42.09
N GLU A 310 -4.15 -15.31 -41.19
CA GLU A 310 -5.55 -15.57 -41.58
C GLU A 310 -6.22 -14.25 -42.05
N ASP A 311 -7.07 -14.37 -43.06
CA ASP A 311 -7.86 -13.23 -43.55
C ASP A 311 -8.80 -12.77 -42.45
N TYR A 312 -8.47 -11.63 -41.84
CA TYR A 312 -9.23 -10.98 -40.77
C TYR A 312 -10.69 -10.74 -41.17
N ASN A 313 -10.96 -10.38 -42.45
CA ASN A 313 -12.28 -10.03 -42.93
C ASN A 313 -13.14 -11.28 -43.29
N ALA A 314 -12.50 -12.40 -43.59
CA ALA A 314 -13.18 -13.63 -43.95
C ALA A 314 -13.45 -14.57 -42.77
N THR A 315 -12.80 -14.36 -41.64
CA THR A 315 -12.93 -15.25 -40.47
C THR A 315 -14.19 -15.01 -39.66
N ARG A 316 -14.85 -16.08 -39.22
CA ARG A 316 -15.93 -16.04 -38.22
C ARG A 316 -15.40 -16.19 -36.77
N LYS A 317 -14.09 -16.33 -36.61
CA LYS A 317 -13.46 -16.47 -35.28
C LYS A 317 -13.61 -15.15 -34.50
N LEU A 318 -13.75 -15.26 -33.20
CA LEU A 318 -13.76 -14.11 -32.27
C LEU A 318 -12.36 -13.73 -31.82
N VAL A 319 -11.37 -14.60 -32.05
CA VAL A 319 -9.97 -14.40 -31.70
C VAL A 319 -9.12 -14.78 -32.90
N VAL A 320 -8.22 -13.87 -33.28
CA VAL A 320 -7.26 -14.06 -34.39
C VAL A 320 -5.86 -13.79 -33.86
N GLU A 321 -4.91 -14.64 -34.19
CA GLU A 321 -3.57 -14.59 -33.59
C GLU A 321 -2.46 -14.60 -34.66
N ASN A 322 -1.39 -13.85 -34.37
CA ASN A 322 -0.11 -13.98 -35.04
C ASN A 322 1.01 -14.20 -34.03
N PRO A 323 1.32 -15.47 -33.67
CA PRO A 323 2.38 -15.78 -32.71
C PRO A 323 3.76 -15.30 -33.15
N ALA A 324 4.01 -15.21 -34.47
CA ALA A 324 5.29 -14.75 -35.01
C ALA A 324 5.48 -13.24 -34.76
N ALA A 325 4.42 -12.45 -34.86
CA ALA A 325 4.39 -11.04 -34.53
C ALA A 325 4.13 -10.76 -33.04
N GLY A 326 3.78 -11.78 -32.25
CA GLY A 326 3.48 -11.66 -30.83
C GLY A 326 2.19 -10.89 -30.54
N ILE A 327 1.15 -11.04 -31.38
CA ILE A 327 -0.11 -10.31 -31.22
C ILE A 327 -1.33 -11.23 -31.31
N ARG A 328 -2.38 -10.87 -30.53
CA ARG A 328 -3.70 -11.50 -30.53
C ARG A 328 -4.77 -10.44 -30.58
N TYR A 329 -5.74 -10.58 -31.47
CA TYR A 329 -6.89 -9.70 -31.61
C TYR A 329 -8.16 -10.36 -31.09
N PHE A 330 -8.89 -9.68 -30.20
CA PHE A 330 -10.24 -10.02 -29.78
C PHE A 330 -11.25 -9.18 -30.56
N LEU A 331 -12.10 -9.83 -31.34
CA LEU A 331 -13.13 -9.16 -32.15
C LEU A 331 -14.40 -9.01 -31.33
N VAL A 332 -14.60 -7.86 -30.74
CA VAL A 332 -15.67 -7.59 -29.77
C VAL A 332 -16.70 -6.58 -30.30
N LYS A 333 -17.81 -6.41 -29.58
CA LYS A 333 -18.73 -5.30 -29.89
C LYS A 333 -18.08 -3.97 -29.50
N PRO A 334 -18.40 -2.86 -30.20
CA PRO A 334 -17.82 -1.55 -29.85
C PRO A 334 -18.01 -1.13 -28.40
N SER A 335 -19.14 -1.50 -27.76
CA SER A 335 -19.43 -1.26 -26.35
C SER A 335 -18.53 -2.03 -25.39
N ASP A 336 -17.95 -3.12 -25.83
CA ASP A 336 -17.25 -4.08 -24.97
C ASP A 336 -15.73 -3.85 -25.00
N VAL A 337 -15.22 -3.03 -25.91
CA VAL A 337 -13.78 -2.76 -26.07
C VAL A 337 -13.17 -2.24 -24.77
N ALA A 338 -13.76 -1.20 -24.18
CA ALA A 338 -13.30 -0.62 -22.94
C ALA A 338 -13.34 -1.64 -21.78
N ILE A 339 -14.37 -2.48 -21.74
CA ILE A 339 -14.53 -3.52 -20.71
C ILE A 339 -13.41 -4.57 -20.80
N TYR A 340 -13.02 -4.98 -22.01
CA TYR A 340 -11.93 -5.95 -22.21
C TYR A 340 -10.59 -5.39 -21.74
N VAL A 341 -10.34 -4.09 -21.93
CA VAL A 341 -9.11 -3.44 -21.45
C VAL A 341 -9.17 -3.23 -19.94
N GLU A 342 -10.28 -2.75 -19.41
CA GLU A 342 -10.47 -2.51 -17.98
C GLU A 342 -10.28 -3.78 -17.13
N HIS A 343 -10.76 -4.93 -17.62
CA HIS A 343 -10.64 -6.22 -16.93
C HIS A 343 -9.35 -6.97 -17.28
N GLY A 344 -8.42 -6.38 -18.02
CA GLY A 344 -7.13 -6.98 -18.35
C GLY A 344 -7.19 -8.16 -19.31
N ALA A 345 -8.35 -8.36 -20.01
CA ALA A 345 -8.48 -9.36 -21.06
C ALA A 345 -7.78 -8.93 -22.37
N ALA A 346 -7.64 -7.62 -22.57
CA ALA A 346 -6.84 -7.02 -23.60
C ALA A 346 -5.92 -5.93 -23.02
N ASP A 347 -4.75 -5.78 -23.64
CA ASP A 347 -3.75 -4.77 -23.22
C ASP A 347 -4.08 -3.41 -23.84
N VAL A 348 -4.75 -3.40 -25.02
CA VAL A 348 -5.12 -2.21 -25.80
C VAL A 348 -6.49 -2.44 -26.44
N GLY A 349 -7.23 -1.34 -26.61
CA GLY A 349 -8.52 -1.36 -27.31
C GLY A 349 -8.93 -0.01 -27.89
#